data_10805685d3b7411e560d11406c42841c
#
_entry.id   10805685d3b7411e560d11406c42841c
#
_cell.length_a   1.000
_cell.length_b   1.000
_cell.length_c   1.000
_cell.angle_alpha   90.00
_cell.angle_beta   90.00
_cell.angle_gamma   90.00
#
_symmetry.space_group_name_H-M   'P 1'
#
loop_
_entity.id
_entity.type
_entity.pdbx_description
1 polymer ?
#
loop_
_entity_poly.entity_id
_entity_poly.type
_entity_poly.pdbx_seq_one_letter_code
_entity_poly.pdbx_strand_id
1 'polypeptide(L)'
;QTDHLRAYGVTYWALQAPRQYKAEWLLNYRGGSFLIHENENTRNYAALQGVVVQPVTEGDIASIHQALEQENMESIPLEKAPKVAVYTPPNSNPWDDAVTLALTYARIPFDPLWDPDVLSGRLYNYDWLHLHHEDFTGQYGKFYGSFRSAAWYQEQVRTFLAAAREAGFSKVQQHKGAVATEIRNYVKNGGFLFAMCAATDTLDIALSALGVDIVEAPIDGDGLTP
;
A
#
# COMPACT_ATOMS: atom_id res chain seq x y z
N GLN A 1 1.07 -16.09 -14.66
CA GLN A 1 1.21 -14.94 -13.72
C GLN A 1 -0.15 -14.38 -13.30
N THR A 2 -1.12 -14.25 -14.21
CA THR A 2 -2.47 -13.75 -13.89
C THR A 2 -3.19 -14.64 -12.88
N ASP A 3 -2.99 -15.94 -12.95
CA ASP A 3 -3.62 -16.92 -12.07
C ASP A 3 -3.11 -16.80 -10.63
N HIS A 4 -1.83 -16.44 -10.45
CA HIS A 4 -1.26 -16.18 -9.12
C HIS A 4 -1.93 -14.99 -8.44
N LEU A 5 -2.07 -13.84 -9.11
CA LEU A 5 -2.73 -12.66 -8.53
C LEU A 5 -4.19 -12.97 -8.15
N ARG A 6 -4.89 -13.75 -8.98
CA ARG A 6 -6.27 -14.17 -8.69
C ARG A 6 -6.36 -15.14 -7.52
N ALA A 7 -5.35 -16.00 -7.31
CA ALA A 7 -5.29 -16.88 -6.14
C ALA A 7 -5.20 -16.07 -4.84
N TYR A 8 -4.42 -14.99 -4.81
CA TYR A 8 -4.44 -14.04 -3.68
C TYR A 8 -5.83 -13.45 -3.46
N GLY A 9 -6.53 -13.08 -4.54
CA GLY A 9 -7.89 -12.55 -4.46
C GLY A 9 -8.91 -13.56 -3.92
N VAL A 10 -8.81 -14.82 -4.32
CA VAL A 10 -9.66 -15.90 -3.79
C VAL A 10 -9.41 -16.11 -2.30
N THR A 11 -8.14 -16.10 -1.88
CA THR A 11 -7.76 -16.22 -0.47
C THR A 11 -8.27 -15.02 0.34
N TYR A 12 -8.06 -13.79 -0.18
CA TYR A 12 -8.58 -12.58 0.43
C TYR A 12 -10.10 -12.64 0.61
N TRP A 13 -10.82 -13.03 -0.44
CA TRP A 13 -12.27 -13.21 -0.41
C TRP A 13 -12.71 -14.23 0.66
N ALA A 14 -11.98 -15.34 0.80
CA ALA A 14 -12.28 -16.35 1.81
C ALA A 14 -12.14 -15.82 3.26
N LEU A 15 -11.17 -14.95 3.49
CA LEU A 15 -10.89 -14.32 4.78
C LEU A 15 -11.86 -13.19 5.14
N GLN A 16 -12.55 -12.59 4.16
CA GLN A 16 -13.49 -11.48 4.41
C GLN A 16 -14.69 -11.90 5.25
N ALA A 17 -15.16 -11.00 6.12
CA ALA A 17 -16.45 -11.16 6.79
C ALA A 17 -17.62 -11.21 5.75
N PRO A 18 -18.67 -11.99 5.99
CA PRO A 18 -18.91 -12.84 7.15
C PRO A 18 -18.30 -14.25 7.04
N ARG A 19 -17.55 -14.57 5.96
CA ARG A 19 -17.01 -15.90 5.70
C ARG A 19 -15.97 -16.31 6.73
N GLN A 20 -14.87 -15.55 6.82
CA GLN A 20 -13.75 -15.76 7.77
C GLN A 20 -13.25 -17.21 7.75
N TYR A 21 -13.10 -17.78 6.54
CA TYR A 21 -12.59 -19.14 6.38
C TYR A 21 -11.10 -19.18 6.72
N LYS A 22 -10.65 -20.26 7.36
CA LYS A 22 -9.23 -20.46 7.63
C LYS A 22 -8.46 -20.61 6.33
N ALA A 23 -7.30 -19.99 6.29
CA ALA A 23 -6.38 -20.11 5.17
C ALA A 23 -4.93 -20.09 5.66
N GLU A 24 -4.04 -20.70 4.90
CA GLU A 24 -2.59 -20.65 5.11
C GLU A 24 -1.91 -20.25 3.80
N TRP A 25 -0.89 -19.43 3.91
CA TRP A 25 -0.02 -19.10 2.79
C TRP A 25 1.23 -19.97 2.86
N LEU A 26 1.40 -20.84 1.86
CA LEU A 26 2.54 -21.73 1.73
C LEU A 26 3.63 -21.01 0.93
N LEU A 27 4.53 -20.35 1.63
CA LEU A 27 5.61 -19.58 1.02
C LEU A 27 6.56 -20.48 0.22
N ASN A 28 6.78 -20.11 -1.03
CA ASN A 28 7.63 -20.79 -2.00
C ASN A 28 7.19 -22.24 -2.38
N TYR A 29 6.21 -22.81 -1.72
CA TYR A 29 5.71 -24.12 -2.10
C TYR A 29 5.07 -24.06 -3.49
N ARG A 30 5.65 -24.79 -4.46
CA ARG A 30 5.24 -24.78 -5.88
C ARG A 30 5.15 -23.37 -6.48
N GLY A 31 6.06 -22.47 -6.07
CA GLY A 31 6.06 -21.08 -6.51
C GLY A 31 5.10 -20.16 -5.77
N GLY A 32 4.59 -20.60 -4.63
CA GLY A 32 3.59 -19.90 -3.80
C GLY A 32 2.20 -20.50 -3.99
N SER A 33 1.63 -21.00 -2.90
CA SER A 33 0.32 -21.64 -2.90
C SER A 33 -0.47 -21.25 -1.65
N PHE A 34 -1.76 -21.55 -1.64
CA PHE A 34 -2.62 -21.35 -0.48
C PHE A 34 -3.36 -22.63 -0.14
N LEU A 35 -3.46 -22.94 1.15
CA LEU A 35 -4.45 -23.86 1.69
C LEU A 35 -5.65 -23.05 2.18
N ILE A 36 -6.83 -23.38 1.72
CA ILE A 36 -8.07 -22.67 2.08
C ILE A 36 -9.09 -23.71 2.52
N HIS A 37 -9.85 -23.40 3.57
CA HIS A 37 -10.93 -24.28 4.02
C HIS A 37 -11.88 -24.63 2.88
N GLU A 38 -12.06 -25.93 2.68
CA GLU A 38 -12.88 -26.44 1.59
C GLU A 38 -14.37 -26.26 1.87
N ASN A 39 -15.07 -25.68 0.93
CA ASN A 39 -16.52 -25.65 0.85
C ASN A 39 -16.96 -25.30 -0.57
N GLU A 40 -18.24 -25.51 -0.87
CA GLU A 40 -18.80 -25.27 -2.19
C GLU A 40 -18.64 -23.79 -2.63
N ASN A 41 -18.79 -22.85 -1.72
CA ASN A 41 -18.66 -21.42 -2.05
C ASN A 41 -17.23 -21.08 -2.48
N THR A 42 -16.22 -21.64 -1.80
CA THR A 42 -14.80 -21.45 -2.17
C THR A 42 -14.51 -22.03 -3.55
N ARG A 43 -14.99 -23.24 -3.83
CA ARG A 43 -14.81 -23.86 -5.16
C ARG A 43 -15.47 -23.04 -6.26
N ASN A 44 -16.71 -22.64 -6.06
CA ASN A 44 -17.47 -21.85 -7.03
C ASN A 44 -16.81 -20.49 -7.29
N TYR A 45 -16.35 -19.81 -6.22
CA TYR A 45 -15.67 -18.53 -6.37
C TYR A 45 -14.32 -18.67 -7.08
N ALA A 46 -13.51 -19.68 -6.72
CA ALA A 46 -12.24 -19.97 -7.41
C ALA A 46 -12.46 -20.25 -8.90
N ALA A 47 -13.45 -21.07 -9.24
CA ALA A 47 -13.81 -21.35 -10.63
C ALA A 47 -14.23 -20.08 -11.39
N LEU A 48 -15.05 -19.21 -10.76
CA LEU A 48 -15.44 -17.92 -11.33
C LEU A 48 -14.25 -16.99 -11.59
N GLN A 49 -13.21 -17.08 -10.75
CA GLN A 49 -11.97 -16.32 -10.91
C GLN A 49 -10.98 -16.98 -11.89
N GLY A 50 -11.27 -18.18 -12.39
CA GLY A 50 -10.36 -18.96 -13.24
C GLY A 50 -9.14 -19.51 -12.48
N VAL A 51 -9.27 -19.68 -11.16
CA VAL A 51 -8.22 -20.26 -10.30
C VAL A 51 -8.48 -21.76 -10.16
N VAL A 52 -7.45 -22.55 -10.47
CA VAL A 52 -7.50 -24.00 -10.28
C VAL A 52 -7.29 -24.33 -8.82
N VAL A 53 -8.23 -25.05 -8.23
CA VAL A 53 -8.15 -25.58 -6.87
C VAL A 53 -8.13 -27.10 -6.91
N GLN A 54 -7.36 -27.71 -6.03
CA GLN A 54 -7.26 -29.15 -5.89
C GLN A 54 -7.63 -29.52 -4.45
N PRO A 55 -8.61 -30.41 -4.24
CA PRO A 55 -8.89 -30.93 -2.92
C PRO A 55 -7.70 -31.74 -2.41
N VAL A 56 -7.39 -31.58 -1.13
CA VAL A 56 -6.31 -32.30 -0.44
C VAL A 56 -6.86 -32.94 0.83
N THR A 57 -6.33 -34.09 1.19
CA THR A 57 -6.66 -34.80 2.43
C THR A 57 -5.79 -34.29 3.59
N GLU A 58 -6.14 -34.64 4.82
CA GLU A 58 -5.28 -34.33 6.00
C GLU A 58 -3.88 -34.96 5.87
N GLY A 59 -3.78 -36.14 5.25
CA GLY A 59 -2.51 -36.78 4.97
C GLY A 59 -1.66 -36.00 3.95
N ASP A 60 -2.30 -35.44 2.92
CA ASP A 60 -1.63 -34.55 1.97
C ASP A 60 -1.15 -33.28 2.65
N ILE A 61 -1.97 -32.68 3.52
CA ILE A 61 -1.61 -31.47 4.28
C ILE A 61 -0.40 -31.76 5.19
N ALA A 62 -0.40 -32.88 5.91
CA ALA A 62 0.75 -33.27 6.72
C ALA A 62 2.03 -33.45 5.88
N SER A 63 1.90 -34.03 4.69
CA SER A 63 3.02 -34.21 3.77
C SER A 63 3.52 -32.88 3.20
N ILE A 64 2.61 -31.92 2.94
CA ILE A 64 2.96 -30.57 2.52
C ILE A 64 3.73 -29.86 3.63
N HIS A 65 3.24 -29.86 4.87
CA HIS A 65 3.93 -29.22 6.00
C HIS A 65 5.32 -29.85 6.24
N GLN A 66 5.45 -31.17 6.12
CA GLN A 66 6.75 -31.84 6.21
C GLN A 66 7.71 -31.40 5.11
N ALA A 67 7.24 -31.24 3.87
CA ALA A 67 8.07 -30.74 2.76
C ALA A 67 8.51 -29.28 3.01
N LEU A 68 7.62 -28.43 3.52
CA LEU A 68 7.96 -27.04 3.88
C LEU A 68 9.12 -26.98 4.90
N GLU A 69 9.05 -27.78 5.96
CA GLU A 69 10.10 -27.86 6.98
C GLU A 69 11.45 -28.36 6.39
N GLN A 70 11.40 -29.37 5.52
CA GLN A 70 12.61 -29.95 4.93
C GLN A 70 13.31 -29.04 3.90
N GLU A 71 12.53 -28.21 3.19
CA GLU A 71 13.03 -27.36 2.11
C GLU A 71 13.19 -25.89 2.53
N ASN A 72 13.17 -25.60 3.83
CA ASN A 72 13.29 -24.24 4.40
C ASN A 72 12.26 -23.28 3.82
N MET A 73 11.03 -23.73 3.72
CA MET A 73 9.84 -22.92 3.37
C MET A 73 8.97 -22.73 4.60
N GLU A 74 7.95 -21.86 4.52
CA GLU A 74 7.06 -21.57 5.64
C GLU A 74 5.59 -21.70 5.27
N SER A 75 4.77 -22.10 6.25
CA SER A 75 3.33 -21.92 6.24
C SER A 75 2.94 -20.80 7.18
N ILE A 76 2.26 -19.78 6.63
CA ILE A 76 1.81 -18.62 7.39
C ILE A 76 0.29 -18.66 7.53
N PRO A 77 -0.25 -18.81 8.75
CA PRO A 77 -1.69 -18.73 8.97
C PRO A 77 -2.19 -17.32 8.67
N LEU A 78 -3.26 -17.24 7.90
CA LEU A 78 -3.92 -15.99 7.55
C LEU A 78 -5.20 -15.84 8.35
N GLU A 79 -5.30 -14.79 9.16
CA GLU A 79 -6.38 -14.62 10.13
C GLU A 79 -7.52 -13.75 9.63
N LYS A 80 -7.21 -12.73 8.83
CA LYS A 80 -8.22 -11.80 8.30
C LYS A 80 -7.81 -11.17 6.97
N ALA A 81 -8.79 -10.72 6.21
CA ALA A 81 -8.58 -9.86 5.06
C ALA A 81 -8.32 -8.41 5.55
N PRO A 82 -7.15 -7.82 5.29
CA PRO A 82 -6.88 -6.44 5.72
C PRO A 82 -7.72 -5.44 4.93
N LYS A 83 -8.11 -4.33 5.58
CA LYS A 83 -8.59 -3.16 4.87
C LYS A 83 -7.40 -2.38 4.33
N VAL A 84 -7.33 -2.23 3.02
CA VAL A 84 -6.20 -1.64 2.32
C VAL A 84 -6.49 -0.19 1.95
N ALA A 85 -5.60 0.72 2.33
CA ALA A 85 -5.54 2.07 1.82
C ALA A 85 -4.32 2.24 0.91
N VAL A 86 -4.49 2.94 -0.21
CA VAL A 86 -3.41 3.33 -1.10
C VAL A 86 -3.34 4.85 -1.10
N TYR A 87 -2.18 5.39 -0.75
CA TYR A 87 -1.99 6.83 -0.79
C TYR A 87 -1.94 7.30 -2.25
N THR A 88 -2.90 8.14 -2.63
CA THR A 88 -3.08 8.57 -4.02
C THR A 88 -3.41 10.05 -4.07
N PRO A 89 -2.49 10.91 -4.52
CA PRO A 89 -2.80 12.30 -4.81
C PRO A 89 -3.91 12.44 -5.86
N PRO A 90 -4.76 13.47 -5.80
CA PRO A 90 -5.96 13.57 -6.66
C PRO A 90 -5.66 13.67 -8.15
N ASN A 91 -4.43 14.04 -8.52
CA ASN A 91 -4.00 14.18 -9.92
C ASN A 91 -3.24 12.94 -10.43
N SER A 92 -3.14 11.89 -9.63
CA SER A 92 -2.54 10.61 -10.05
C SER A 92 -3.57 9.75 -10.76
N ASN A 93 -3.18 9.19 -11.89
CA ASN A 93 -3.99 8.16 -12.52
C ASN A 93 -3.84 6.84 -11.75
N PRO A 94 -4.94 6.12 -11.49
CA PRO A 94 -4.86 4.83 -10.77
C PRO A 94 -4.02 3.78 -11.50
N TRP A 95 -3.68 4.01 -12.76
CA TRP A 95 -2.88 3.11 -13.59
C TRP A 95 -1.37 3.36 -13.50
N ASP A 96 -0.94 4.43 -12.86
CA ASP A 96 0.48 4.78 -12.70
C ASP A 96 1.17 3.95 -11.62
N ASP A 97 0.37 3.23 -10.81
CA ASP A 97 0.86 2.37 -9.74
C ASP A 97 0.63 0.88 -10.07
N ALA A 98 1.73 0.14 -10.21
CA ALA A 98 1.68 -1.30 -10.44
C ALA A 98 0.97 -2.07 -9.30
N VAL A 99 0.98 -1.54 -8.08
CA VAL A 99 0.31 -2.17 -6.93
C VAL A 99 -1.20 -2.02 -7.02
N THR A 100 -1.72 -0.84 -7.36
CA THR A 100 -3.16 -0.65 -7.59
C THR A 100 -3.66 -1.52 -8.73
N LEU A 101 -2.84 -1.69 -9.78
CA LEU A 101 -3.13 -2.59 -10.88
C LEU A 101 -3.18 -4.05 -10.41
N ALA A 102 -2.19 -4.49 -9.61
CA ALA A 102 -2.15 -5.84 -9.06
C ALA A 102 -3.35 -6.12 -8.13
N LEU A 103 -3.70 -5.20 -7.24
CA LEU A 103 -4.87 -5.29 -6.37
C LEU A 103 -6.17 -5.40 -7.20
N THR A 104 -6.28 -4.60 -8.26
CA THR A 104 -7.42 -4.64 -9.18
C THR A 104 -7.53 -5.99 -9.89
N TYR A 105 -6.42 -6.52 -10.42
CA TYR A 105 -6.40 -7.86 -11.03
C TYR A 105 -6.72 -8.96 -10.04
N ALA A 106 -6.23 -8.86 -8.83
CA ALA A 106 -6.52 -9.78 -7.74
C ALA A 106 -7.95 -9.63 -7.20
N ARG A 107 -8.67 -8.56 -7.57
CA ARG A 107 -9.97 -8.18 -6.99
C ARG A 107 -9.92 -8.00 -5.48
N ILE A 108 -8.82 -7.46 -4.99
CA ILE A 108 -8.65 -7.02 -3.61
C ILE A 108 -9.08 -5.56 -3.54
N PRO A 109 -10.13 -5.22 -2.78
CA PRO A 109 -10.60 -3.85 -2.65
C PRO A 109 -9.57 -2.99 -1.90
N PHE A 110 -9.42 -1.75 -2.34
CA PHE A 110 -8.63 -0.72 -1.69
C PHE A 110 -9.31 0.63 -1.83
N ASP A 111 -9.02 1.53 -0.90
CA ASP A 111 -9.50 2.90 -0.94
C ASP A 111 -8.34 3.87 -1.15
N PRO A 112 -8.47 4.86 -2.05
CA PRO A 112 -7.51 5.93 -2.17
C PRO A 112 -7.61 6.86 -0.95
N LEU A 113 -6.48 7.19 -0.34
CA LEU A 113 -6.34 8.21 0.68
C LEU A 113 -5.31 9.24 0.25
N TRP A 114 -5.50 10.50 0.69
CA TRP A 114 -4.53 11.55 0.48
C TRP A 114 -4.34 12.39 1.76
N ASP A 115 -3.57 13.48 1.68
CA ASP A 115 -3.19 14.34 2.79
C ASP A 115 -4.36 14.70 3.72
N PRO A 116 -5.52 15.20 3.23
CA PRO A 116 -6.64 15.53 4.11
C PRO A 116 -7.21 14.32 4.84
N ASP A 117 -7.25 13.15 4.18
CA ASP A 117 -7.75 11.92 4.79
C ASP A 117 -6.82 11.45 5.92
N VAL A 118 -5.51 11.54 5.69
CA VAL A 118 -4.50 11.18 6.70
C VAL A 118 -4.60 12.11 7.91
N LEU A 119 -4.62 13.42 7.67
CA LEU A 119 -4.67 14.42 8.75
C LEU A 119 -6.00 14.42 9.50
N SER A 120 -7.11 14.01 8.87
CA SER A 120 -8.40 13.87 9.55
C SER A 120 -8.52 12.60 10.41
N GLY A 121 -7.51 11.74 10.40
CA GLY A 121 -7.51 10.47 11.13
C GLY A 121 -8.23 9.32 10.40
N ARG A 122 -8.70 9.52 9.16
CA ARG A 122 -9.36 8.47 8.38
C ARG A 122 -8.46 7.25 8.17
N LEU A 123 -7.14 7.45 8.15
CA LEU A 123 -6.14 6.38 8.01
C LEU A 123 -6.29 5.28 9.08
N TYR A 124 -6.70 5.62 10.30
CA TYR A 124 -6.87 4.65 11.39
C TYR A 124 -8.03 3.65 11.18
N ASN A 125 -8.84 3.82 10.13
CA ASN A 125 -9.87 2.83 9.74
C ASN A 125 -9.33 1.70 8.88
N TYR A 126 -8.05 1.72 8.52
CA TYR A 126 -7.39 0.75 7.64
C TYR A 126 -6.34 -0.05 8.40
N ASP A 127 -6.14 -1.29 7.97
CA ASP A 127 -5.11 -2.18 8.52
C ASP A 127 -3.76 -1.99 7.82
N TRP A 128 -3.79 -1.63 6.54
CA TRP A 128 -2.61 -1.50 5.67
C TRP A 128 -2.66 -0.20 4.87
N LEU A 129 -1.59 0.60 4.97
CA LEU A 129 -1.30 1.74 4.09
C LEU A 129 -0.20 1.37 3.10
N HIS A 130 -0.47 1.56 1.82
CA HIS A 130 0.51 1.46 0.75
C HIS A 130 0.94 2.84 0.26
N LEU A 131 2.28 3.04 0.17
CA LEU A 131 2.94 4.20 -0.43
C LEU A 131 3.82 3.73 -1.59
N HIS A 132 3.94 4.52 -2.67
CA HIS A 132 4.76 4.16 -3.82
C HIS A 132 5.72 5.27 -4.27
N HIS A 133 5.24 6.31 -4.92
CA HIS A 133 6.07 7.36 -5.55
C HIS A 133 6.02 8.70 -4.83
N GLU A 134 5.37 8.79 -3.71
CA GLU A 134 5.06 10.03 -3.05
C GLU A 134 6.32 10.75 -2.56
N ASP A 135 6.27 12.07 -2.62
CA ASP A 135 7.24 12.96 -2.02
C ASP A 135 6.66 13.61 -0.76
N PHE A 136 7.23 13.27 0.38
CA PHE A 136 6.88 13.86 1.67
C PHE A 136 7.82 14.99 2.08
N THR A 137 8.81 15.34 1.25
CA THR A 137 9.80 16.39 1.56
C THR A 137 9.36 17.78 1.15
N GLY A 138 8.37 17.89 0.26
CA GLY A 138 7.97 19.15 -0.35
C GLY A 138 8.87 19.61 -1.51
N GLN A 139 9.84 18.80 -1.91
CA GLN A 139 10.75 19.08 -3.03
C GLN A 139 10.20 18.60 -4.38
N TYR A 140 9.04 17.94 -4.39
CA TYR A 140 8.44 17.30 -5.58
C TYR A 140 9.37 16.29 -6.26
N GLY A 141 10.20 15.63 -5.48
CA GLY A 141 11.21 14.68 -5.94
C GLY A 141 12.22 15.35 -6.88
N LYS A 142 12.75 14.58 -7.81
CA LYS A 142 13.72 15.04 -8.82
C LYS A 142 13.10 15.76 -10.03
N PHE A 143 11.80 15.99 -10.02
CA PHE A 143 11.09 16.45 -11.23
C PHE A 143 11.28 17.93 -11.54
N TYR A 144 11.61 18.78 -10.54
CA TYR A 144 11.81 20.22 -10.73
C TYR A 144 12.79 20.52 -11.88
N GLY A 145 13.97 19.92 -11.85
CA GLY A 145 15.03 20.20 -12.84
C GLY A 145 14.59 19.96 -14.30
N SER A 146 13.86 18.90 -14.56
CA SER A 146 13.48 18.47 -15.91
C SER A 146 12.08 18.90 -16.32
N PHE A 147 11.16 19.09 -15.37
CA PHE A 147 9.73 19.21 -15.67
C PHE A 147 9.05 20.46 -15.09
N ARG A 148 9.80 21.42 -14.50
CA ARG A 148 9.23 22.63 -13.89
C ARG A 148 8.28 23.43 -14.80
N SER A 149 8.44 23.35 -16.12
CA SER A 149 7.59 24.01 -17.10
C SER A 149 6.46 23.11 -17.65
N ALA A 150 6.45 21.81 -17.30
CA ALA A 150 5.43 20.89 -17.76
C ALA A 150 4.09 21.17 -17.07
N ALA A 151 2.99 21.11 -17.82
CA ALA A 151 1.66 21.44 -17.30
C ALA A 151 1.26 20.54 -16.12
N TRP A 152 1.54 19.24 -16.20
CA TRP A 152 1.26 18.29 -15.12
C TRP A 152 2.02 18.61 -13.83
N TYR A 153 3.31 19.03 -13.93
CA TYR A 153 4.09 19.40 -12.76
C TYR A 153 3.54 20.66 -12.11
N GLN A 154 3.24 21.68 -12.89
CA GLN A 154 2.64 22.91 -12.38
C GLN A 154 1.28 22.69 -11.74
N GLU A 155 0.48 21.79 -12.28
CA GLU A 155 -0.79 21.39 -11.67
C GLU A 155 -0.58 20.66 -10.33
N GLN A 156 0.38 19.76 -10.25
CA GLN A 156 0.75 19.10 -9.01
C GLN A 156 1.18 20.11 -7.94
N VAL A 157 2.03 21.07 -8.30
CA VAL A 157 2.46 22.15 -7.37
C VAL A 157 1.26 22.95 -6.88
N ARG A 158 0.36 23.38 -7.79
CA ARG A 158 -0.86 24.12 -7.40
C ARG A 158 -1.73 23.33 -6.43
N THR A 159 -1.95 22.07 -6.71
CA THR A 159 -2.76 21.16 -5.90
C THR A 159 -2.17 21.00 -4.50
N PHE A 160 -0.87 20.79 -4.38
CA PHE A 160 -0.21 20.62 -3.09
C PHE A 160 -0.15 21.92 -2.28
N LEU A 161 0.06 23.07 -2.93
CA LEU A 161 -0.02 24.38 -2.30
C LEU A 161 -1.43 24.68 -1.79
N ALA A 162 -2.47 24.32 -2.55
CA ALA A 162 -3.85 24.50 -2.13
C ALA A 162 -4.15 23.64 -0.90
N ALA A 163 -3.80 22.36 -0.93
CA ALA A 163 -4.02 21.45 0.19
C ALA A 163 -3.27 21.89 1.47
N ALA A 164 -2.03 22.36 1.33
CA ALA A 164 -1.28 22.86 2.46
C ALA A 164 -1.98 24.08 3.11
N ARG A 165 -2.46 25.04 2.30
CA ARG A 165 -3.18 26.21 2.77
C ARG A 165 -4.51 25.86 3.43
N GLU A 166 -5.28 24.95 2.84
CA GLU A 166 -6.55 24.45 3.39
C GLU A 166 -6.35 23.76 4.75
N ALA A 167 -5.22 23.04 4.91
CA ALA A 167 -4.83 22.43 6.17
C ALA A 167 -4.16 23.42 7.18
N GLY A 168 -4.03 24.72 6.82
CA GLY A 168 -3.48 25.76 7.69
C GLY A 168 -1.96 25.86 7.69
N PHE A 169 -1.27 25.25 6.73
CA PHE A 169 0.19 25.33 6.60
C PHE A 169 0.60 26.39 5.57
N SER A 170 1.70 27.09 5.86
CA SER A 170 2.27 28.08 4.94
C SER A 170 3.10 27.46 3.82
N LYS A 171 3.64 26.25 4.05
CA LYS A 171 4.51 25.52 3.12
C LYS A 171 4.06 24.08 2.92
N VAL A 172 4.29 23.55 1.71
CA VAL A 172 4.05 22.13 1.39
C VAL A 172 4.94 21.22 2.25
N GLN A 173 6.19 21.60 2.49
CA GLN A 173 7.11 20.84 3.33
C GLN A 173 6.56 20.65 4.76
N GLN A 174 6.04 21.71 5.38
CA GLN A 174 5.43 21.63 6.71
C GLN A 174 4.17 20.74 6.72
N HIS A 175 3.33 20.88 5.70
CA HIS A 175 2.14 20.05 5.52
C HIS A 175 2.51 18.58 5.37
N LYS A 176 3.47 18.26 4.50
CA LYS A 176 3.96 16.90 4.29
C LYS A 176 4.64 16.31 5.54
N GLY A 177 5.37 17.12 6.30
CA GLY A 177 5.92 16.72 7.60
C GLY A 177 4.84 16.33 8.61
N ALA A 178 3.70 17.06 8.63
CA ALA A 178 2.55 16.69 9.46
C ALA A 178 1.93 15.36 8.99
N VAL A 179 1.74 15.18 7.68
CA VAL A 179 1.25 13.91 7.10
C VAL A 179 2.18 12.75 7.45
N ALA A 180 3.49 12.92 7.27
CA ALA A 180 4.49 11.90 7.64
C ALA A 180 4.42 11.55 9.14
N THR A 181 4.19 12.55 9.98
CA THR A 181 4.01 12.35 11.42
C THR A 181 2.79 11.51 11.74
N GLU A 182 1.66 11.74 11.06
CA GLU A 182 0.44 10.94 11.24
C GLU A 182 0.63 9.50 10.72
N ILE A 183 1.33 9.31 9.61
CA ILE A 183 1.70 7.97 9.12
C ILE A 183 2.56 7.24 10.15
N ARG A 184 3.57 7.90 10.72
CA ARG A 184 4.38 7.35 11.82
C ARG A 184 3.52 6.97 13.03
N ASN A 185 2.57 7.82 13.41
CA ASN A 185 1.67 7.58 14.53
C ASN A 185 0.76 6.38 14.26
N TYR A 186 0.24 6.25 13.03
CA TYR A 186 -0.53 5.11 12.58
C TYR A 186 0.25 3.80 12.75
N VAL A 187 1.52 3.76 12.31
CA VAL A 187 2.38 2.57 12.48
C VAL A 187 2.63 2.27 13.96
N LYS A 188 2.91 3.29 14.79
CA LYS A 188 3.07 3.12 16.23
C LYS A 188 1.82 2.56 16.92
N ASN A 189 0.65 2.80 16.37
CA ASN A 189 -0.63 2.29 16.88
C ASN A 189 -1.03 0.93 16.27
N GLY A 190 -0.10 0.25 15.58
CA GLY A 190 -0.29 -1.10 15.07
C GLY A 190 -0.75 -1.19 13.61
N GLY A 191 -0.80 -0.08 12.88
CA GLY A 191 -1.05 -0.08 11.45
C GLY A 191 0.13 -0.65 10.66
N PHE A 192 -0.14 -1.35 9.56
CA PHE A 192 0.89 -1.88 8.68
C PHE A 192 1.18 -0.89 7.54
N LEU A 193 2.45 -0.55 7.36
CA LEU A 193 2.94 0.31 6.29
C LEU A 193 3.79 -0.50 5.31
N PHE A 194 3.47 -0.40 4.03
CA PHE A 194 4.32 -0.88 2.95
C PHE A 194 4.66 0.28 2.02
N ALA A 195 5.91 0.71 2.02
CA ALA A 195 6.43 1.78 1.20
C ALA A 195 7.36 1.23 0.12
N MET A 196 7.26 1.78 -1.09
CA MET A 196 8.09 1.44 -2.23
C MET A 196 8.69 2.69 -2.88
N CYS A 197 9.72 2.47 -3.69
CA CYS A 197 10.31 3.48 -4.56
C CYS A 197 10.67 4.77 -3.79
N ALA A 198 10.33 5.95 -4.33
CA ALA A 198 10.64 7.24 -3.73
C ALA A 198 10.00 7.45 -2.35
N ALA A 199 8.86 6.82 -2.07
CA ALA A 199 8.19 6.99 -0.79
C ALA A 199 9.00 6.45 0.40
N THR A 200 9.87 5.46 0.19
CA THR A 200 10.77 4.96 1.25
C THR A 200 11.71 6.04 1.75
N ASP A 201 12.39 6.70 0.83
CA ASP A 201 13.38 7.73 1.15
C ASP A 201 12.70 9.01 1.61
N THR A 202 11.66 9.46 0.91
CA THR A 202 11.04 10.76 1.18
C THR A 202 10.28 10.78 2.50
N LEU A 203 9.69 9.66 2.93
CA LEU A 203 9.06 9.56 4.25
C LEU A 203 10.10 9.65 5.38
N ASP A 204 11.22 8.94 5.24
CA ASP A 204 12.30 8.96 6.21
C ASP A 204 12.94 10.35 6.31
N ILE A 205 13.23 10.98 5.17
CA ILE A 205 13.75 12.36 5.11
C ILE A 205 12.77 13.33 5.76
N ALA A 206 11.48 13.27 5.45
CA ALA A 206 10.48 14.15 6.03
C ALA A 206 10.40 14.02 7.56
N LEU A 207 10.48 12.79 8.08
CA LEU A 207 10.49 12.56 9.53
C LEU A 207 11.79 13.04 10.19
N SER A 208 12.92 12.90 9.51
CA SER A 208 14.23 13.35 10.01
C SER A 208 14.39 14.87 9.96
N ALA A 209 13.74 15.54 9.02
CA ALA A 209 13.79 16.99 8.81
C ALA A 209 12.61 17.75 9.44
N LEU A 210 11.90 17.16 10.41
CA LEU A 210 10.80 17.86 11.08
C LEU A 210 11.27 19.16 11.73
N GLY A 211 10.62 20.29 11.36
CA GLY A 211 10.96 21.61 11.85
C GLY A 211 12.18 22.27 11.18
N VAL A 212 12.78 21.62 10.19
CA VAL A 212 13.90 22.13 9.39
C VAL A 212 13.45 22.28 7.95
N ASP A 213 13.65 23.45 7.37
CA ASP A 213 13.38 23.66 5.95
C ASP A 213 14.56 23.13 5.11
N ILE A 214 14.29 22.10 4.33
CA ILE A 214 15.25 21.45 3.44
C ILE A 214 14.94 21.72 1.95
N VAL A 215 13.97 22.60 1.66
CA VAL A 215 13.53 22.88 0.29
C VAL A 215 14.26 24.10 -0.23
N GLU A 216 14.93 23.95 -1.36
CA GLU A 216 15.70 25.04 -1.97
C GLU A 216 14.81 26.13 -2.55
N ALA A 217 15.22 27.40 -2.41
CA ALA A 217 14.50 28.59 -2.86
C ALA A 217 13.95 28.55 -4.31
N PRO A 218 14.60 27.90 -5.31
CA PRO A 218 14.01 27.75 -6.63
C PRO A 218 12.71 26.94 -6.66
N ILE A 219 12.45 26.11 -5.64
CA ILE A 219 11.32 25.21 -5.57
C ILE A 219 10.14 25.83 -4.83
N ASP A 220 10.38 26.44 -3.66
CA ASP A 220 9.32 26.98 -2.79
C ASP A 220 9.37 28.50 -2.57
N GLY A 221 10.42 29.16 -3.05
CA GLY A 221 10.55 30.63 -3.06
C GLY A 221 11.30 31.24 -1.88
N ASP A 222 11.76 30.46 -0.91
CA ASP A 222 12.60 30.93 0.20
C ASP A 222 13.80 30.02 0.47
N GLY A 223 14.64 30.38 1.44
CA GLY A 223 15.89 29.66 1.69
C GLY A 223 15.75 28.55 2.72
N LEU A 224 16.74 27.67 2.71
CA LEU A 224 16.90 26.59 3.71
C LEU A 224 16.99 27.16 5.13
N THR A 225 16.58 26.37 6.11
CA THR A 225 16.88 26.70 7.53
C THR A 225 18.39 26.68 7.72
N PRO A 226 19.01 27.76 8.31
CA PRO A 226 20.44 27.83 8.56
C PRO A 226 20.97 26.72 9.47
#